data_45014bba89a5d4112b6fba3fb5f5595f
#
_entry.id   45014bba89a5d4112b6fba3fb5f5595f
#
_cell.length_a   1.000
_cell.length_b   1.000
_cell.length_c   1.000
_cell.angle_alpha   90.00
_cell.angle_beta   90.00
_cell.angle_gamma   90.00
#
_symmetry.space_group_name_H-M   'P 1'
#
loop_
_entity.id
_entity.type
_entity.pdbx_description
1 polymer ?
#
loop_
_entity_poly.entity_id
_entity_poly.type
_entity_poly.pdbx_seq_one_letter_code
_entity_poly.pdbx_strand_id
1 'polypeptide(L)'
;MNFTNPEIATLRDKKLYIFDMDGTIYLGSRIFDFAIRFIDHLRASGRRVLFYTNNASHTTEFYIQKLTRLGFSPTADEIMTSGDVTMEFLLRHRAGKEVYLVGTDELCENFRKRGIPLSDGSGKTCDIVVTSFDTSLNYEKLDNACRLVRNGAEYLSTHPDFNCPTEDGFIPDSGAIAAFVTASAGKVPTYFGKPYRETVEMIEEATGIDRGDMCIFGDRLYTDIALGKRHGVCSVLVLSGETTEEDVTNAAEADRADYVFPSLAEVDEAMFGENYGI
;
A
#
# COMPACT_ATOMS: atom_id res chain seq x y z
N MET A 1 -16.63 21.34 8.08
CA MET A 1 -17.99 20.73 8.06
C MET A 1 -18.06 19.62 9.10
N ASN A 2 -19.22 19.39 9.73
CA ASN A 2 -19.39 18.18 10.55
C ASN A 2 -19.84 17.06 9.62
N PHE A 3 -18.97 16.09 9.34
CA PHE A 3 -19.35 14.89 8.62
C PHE A 3 -20.20 14.00 9.52
N THR A 4 -21.30 13.46 8.98
CA THR A 4 -22.14 12.51 9.72
C THR A 4 -21.52 11.13 9.57
N ASN A 5 -20.74 10.71 10.55
CA ASN A 5 -20.17 9.38 10.59
C ASN A 5 -21.19 8.37 11.17
N PRO A 6 -21.11 7.09 10.77
CA PRO A 6 -21.85 6.00 11.42
C PRO A 6 -21.45 5.85 12.89
N GLU A 7 -22.16 4.97 13.61
CA GLU A 7 -21.79 4.64 14.99
C GLU A 7 -20.35 4.14 15.08
N ILE A 8 -19.56 4.76 15.95
CA ILE A 8 -18.14 4.44 16.14
C ILE A 8 -17.90 2.99 16.64
N ALA A 9 -18.92 2.34 17.20
CA ALA A 9 -18.86 0.96 17.65
C ALA A 9 -18.37 0.01 16.54
N THR A 10 -18.86 0.17 15.31
CA THR A 10 -18.42 -0.64 14.17
C THR A 10 -16.92 -0.52 13.91
N LEU A 11 -16.36 0.67 14.07
CA LEU A 11 -14.91 0.89 13.91
C LEU A 11 -14.13 0.30 15.08
N ARG A 12 -14.66 0.41 16.31
CA ARG A 12 -14.05 -0.18 17.52
C ARG A 12 -13.98 -1.71 17.49
N ASP A 13 -14.90 -2.38 16.80
CA ASP A 13 -14.97 -3.85 16.72
C ASP A 13 -13.97 -4.45 15.73
N LYS A 14 -13.27 -3.62 14.95
CA LYS A 14 -12.26 -4.12 14.01
C LYS A 14 -11.05 -4.69 14.76
N LYS A 15 -10.40 -5.67 14.12
CA LYS A 15 -9.24 -6.39 14.66
C LYS A 15 -7.92 -5.94 14.06
N LEU A 16 -7.94 -5.52 12.78
CA LEU A 16 -6.76 -5.03 12.06
C LEU A 16 -7.01 -3.61 11.56
N TYR A 17 -6.11 -2.71 11.95
CA TYR A 17 -6.10 -1.30 11.59
C TYR A 17 -4.95 -1.06 10.64
N ILE A 18 -5.27 -0.85 9.36
CA ILE A 18 -4.31 -0.63 8.28
C ILE A 18 -4.17 0.88 8.09
N PHE A 19 -2.95 1.37 8.13
CA PHE A 19 -2.65 2.80 7.95
C PHE A 19 -1.84 3.01 6.68
N ASP A 20 -2.33 3.86 5.78
CA ASP A 20 -1.43 4.53 4.85
C ASP A 20 -0.41 5.37 5.64
N MET A 21 0.69 5.73 5.01
CA MET A 21 1.76 6.42 5.73
C MET A 21 1.80 7.91 5.42
N ASP A 22 2.13 8.30 4.20
CA ASP A 22 2.30 9.71 3.82
C ASP A 22 0.93 10.41 3.68
N GLY A 23 0.72 11.52 4.38
CA GLY A 23 -0.58 12.19 4.45
C GLY A 23 -1.50 11.67 5.57
N THR A 24 -1.23 10.49 6.13
CA THR A 24 -2.06 9.84 7.17
C THR A 24 -1.40 9.86 8.54
N ILE A 25 -0.15 9.37 8.68
CA ILE A 25 0.58 9.32 9.95
C ILE A 25 1.75 10.31 10.00
N TYR A 26 2.26 10.73 8.87
CA TYR A 26 3.24 11.81 8.71
C TYR A 26 3.03 12.52 7.37
N LEU A 27 3.66 13.68 7.16
CA LEU A 27 3.75 14.36 5.87
C LEU A 27 5.22 14.66 5.57
N GLY A 28 5.77 14.00 4.56
CA GLY A 28 7.20 14.07 4.25
C GLY A 28 8.09 13.58 5.40
N SER A 29 8.78 14.53 6.05
CA SER A 29 9.62 14.26 7.24
C SER A 29 8.97 14.66 8.57
N ARG A 30 7.77 15.24 8.54
CA ARG A 30 7.07 15.73 9.73
C ARG A 30 6.00 14.76 10.19
N ILE A 31 6.18 14.22 11.40
CA ILE A 31 5.18 13.38 12.04
C ILE A 31 3.96 14.18 12.48
N PHE A 32 2.83 13.50 12.55
CA PHE A 32 1.65 13.97 13.26
C PHE A 32 1.65 13.35 14.67
N ASP A 33 1.91 14.16 15.71
CA ASP A 33 2.06 13.68 17.10
C ASP A 33 0.86 12.85 17.58
N PHE A 34 -0.35 13.21 17.12
CA PHE A 34 -1.56 12.46 17.44
C PHE A 34 -1.57 11.03 16.86
N ALA A 35 -0.83 10.78 15.79
CA ALA A 35 -0.78 9.45 15.17
C ALA A 35 -0.06 8.43 16.08
N ILE A 36 1.00 8.83 16.77
CA ILE A 36 1.70 7.96 17.73
C ILE A 36 0.74 7.55 18.83
N ARG A 37 0.06 8.52 19.44
CA ARG A 37 -0.88 8.27 20.53
C ARG A 37 -1.99 7.32 20.14
N PHE A 38 -2.62 7.54 18.97
CA PHE A 38 -3.70 6.69 18.49
C PHE A 38 -3.24 5.24 18.26
N ILE A 39 -2.06 5.06 17.63
CA ILE A 39 -1.48 3.73 17.41
C ILE A 39 -1.17 3.02 18.72
N ASP A 40 -0.65 3.74 19.71
CA ASP A 40 -0.36 3.18 21.03
C ASP A 40 -1.65 2.79 21.78
N HIS A 41 -2.73 3.57 21.67
CA HIS A 41 -4.05 3.20 22.20
C HIS A 41 -4.62 1.93 21.53
N LEU A 42 -4.46 1.79 20.21
CA LEU A 42 -4.87 0.57 19.50
C LEU A 42 -4.10 -0.64 20.02
N ARG A 43 -2.78 -0.57 20.12
CA ARG A 43 -1.94 -1.65 20.62
C ARG A 43 -2.26 -2.00 22.07
N ALA A 44 -2.42 -0.99 22.95
CA ALA A 44 -2.79 -1.19 24.35
C ALA A 44 -4.15 -1.88 24.50
N SER A 45 -5.06 -1.68 23.54
CA SER A 45 -6.37 -2.34 23.51
C SER A 45 -6.37 -3.72 22.84
N GLY A 46 -5.19 -4.26 22.50
CA GLY A 46 -5.03 -5.58 21.91
C GLY A 46 -5.36 -5.67 20.41
N ARG A 47 -5.47 -4.53 19.73
CA ARG A 47 -5.73 -4.47 18.29
C ARG A 47 -4.43 -4.54 17.50
N ARG A 48 -4.49 -5.16 16.33
CA ARG A 48 -3.34 -5.23 15.42
C ARG A 48 -3.28 -4.00 14.55
N VAL A 49 -2.06 -3.53 14.31
CA VAL A 49 -1.73 -2.38 13.45
C VAL A 49 -0.93 -2.88 12.26
N LEU A 50 -1.19 -2.32 11.07
CA LEU A 50 -0.42 -2.57 9.87
C LEU A 50 -0.18 -1.24 9.14
N PHE A 51 1.07 -0.83 8.99
CA PHE A 51 1.48 0.27 8.14
C PHE A 51 1.63 -0.24 6.72
N TYR A 52 0.87 0.32 5.78
CA TYR A 52 0.85 -0.13 4.41
C TYR A 52 1.17 1.00 3.43
N THR A 53 2.08 0.74 2.49
CA THR A 53 2.42 1.69 1.43
C THR A 53 2.45 1.04 0.05
N ASN A 54 2.03 1.78 -0.97
CA ASN A 54 2.21 1.37 -2.36
C ASN A 54 3.69 1.43 -2.79
N ASN A 55 4.50 2.27 -2.15
CA ASN A 55 5.90 2.41 -2.54
C ASN A 55 6.71 1.15 -2.24
N ALA A 56 7.10 0.44 -3.30
CA ALA A 56 7.87 -0.80 -3.26
C ALA A 56 9.37 -0.58 -3.53
N SER A 57 9.85 0.67 -3.67
CA SER A 57 11.27 0.93 -3.96
C SER A 57 12.19 0.67 -2.76
N HIS A 58 11.62 0.58 -1.56
CA HIS A 58 12.33 0.33 -0.32
C HIS A 58 11.80 -0.91 0.40
N THR A 59 12.63 -1.46 1.29
CA THR A 59 12.30 -2.66 2.09
C THR A 59 11.56 -2.33 3.38
N THR A 60 11.01 -3.36 4.02
CA THR A 60 10.43 -3.29 5.37
C THR A 60 11.42 -2.69 6.37
N GLU A 61 12.72 -3.06 6.31
CA GLU A 61 13.77 -2.53 7.18
C GLU A 61 13.95 -1.02 7.04
N PHE A 62 13.86 -0.49 5.82
CA PHE A 62 13.90 0.95 5.57
C PHE A 62 12.74 1.66 6.29
N TYR A 63 11.52 1.12 6.17
CA TYR A 63 10.34 1.71 6.81
C TYR A 63 10.36 1.56 8.32
N ILE A 64 10.88 0.47 8.88
CA ILE A 64 11.14 0.35 10.34
C ILE A 64 12.04 1.51 10.79
N GLN A 65 13.16 1.74 10.10
CA GLN A 65 14.08 2.81 10.45
C GLN A 65 13.46 4.20 10.27
N LYS A 66 12.69 4.41 9.20
CA LYS A 66 11.98 5.69 8.96
C LYS A 66 10.98 5.97 10.07
N LEU A 67 10.10 5.02 10.38
CA LEU A 67 9.08 5.18 11.42
C LEU A 67 9.69 5.31 12.82
N THR A 68 10.77 4.57 13.10
CA THR A 68 11.51 4.71 14.38
C THR A 68 12.08 6.12 14.55
N ARG A 69 12.67 6.67 13.49
CA ARG A 69 13.17 8.09 13.52
C ARG A 69 12.06 9.10 13.73
N LEU A 70 10.85 8.77 13.30
CA LEU A 70 9.65 9.59 13.51
C LEU A 70 8.99 9.37 14.87
N GLY A 71 9.50 8.48 15.72
CA GLY A 71 9.03 8.25 17.09
C GLY A 71 8.07 7.08 17.25
N PHE A 72 7.73 6.35 16.18
CA PHE A 72 7.03 5.08 16.31
C PHE A 72 7.97 3.95 16.73
N SER A 73 7.39 2.86 17.24
CA SER A 73 8.14 1.63 17.54
C SER A 73 7.53 0.45 16.76
N PRO A 74 7.66 0.44 15.42
CA PRO A 74 7.05 -0.60 14.62
C PRO A 74 7.84 -1.91 14.73
N THR A 75 7.13 -3.03 14.66
CA THR A 75 7.72 -4.35 14.44
C THR A 75 7.67 -4.72 12.95
N ALA A 76 8.45 -5.72 12.54
CA ALA A 76 8.52 -6.08 11.11
C ALA A 76 7.18 -6.62 10.57
N ASP A 77 6.38 -7.25 11.40
CA ASP A 77 5.04 -7.78 11.07
C ASP A 77 3.95 -6.70 11.03
N GLU A 78 4.27 -5.47 11.46
CA GLU A 78 3.40 -4.31 11.34
C GLU A 78 3.65 -3.48 10.07
N ILE A 79 4.57 -3.88 9.19
CA ILE A 79 4.89 -3.13 7.96
C ILE A 79 4.72 -4.04 6.75
N MET A 80 4.02 -3.53 5.74
CA MET A 80 3.85 -4.19 4.46
C MET A 80 3.87 -3.17 3.32
N THR A 81 4.61 -3.45 2.28
CA THR A 81 4.65 -2.68 1.05
C THR A 81 3.89 -3.40 -0.07
N SER A 82 3.60 -2.72 -1.17
CA SER A 82 3.07 -3.39 -2.36
C SER A 82 4.04 -4.42 -2.94
N GLY A 83 5.34 -4.24 -2.71
CA GLY A 83 6.36 -5.23 -3.02
C GLY A 83 6.21 -6.51 -2.18
N ASP A 84 5.95 -6.37 -0.86
CA ASP A 84 5.71 -7.51 0.02
C ASP A 84 4.44 -8.26 -0.37
N VAL A 85 3.36 -7.56 -0.69
CA VAL A 85 2.12 -8.15 -1.21
C VAL A 85 2.39 -8.95 -2.49
N THR A 86 3.18 -8.39 -3.41
CA THR A 86 3.57 -9.08 -4.66
C THR A 86 4.40 -10.33 -4.37
N MET A 87 5.36 -10.25 -3.43
CA MET A 87 6.15 -11.40 -3.02
C MET A 87 5.32 -12.49 -2.35
N GLU A 88 4.37 -12.12 -1.47
CA GLU A 88 3.44 -13.09 -0.87
C GLU A 88 2.62 -13.83 -1.94
N PHE A 89 2.08 -13.11 -2.92
CA PHE A 89 1.38 -13.72 -4.05
C PHE A 89 2.27 -14.70 -4.82
N LEU A 90 3.49 -14.30 -5.14
CA LEU A 90 4.43 -15.15 -5.87
C LEU A 90 4.76 -16.43 -5.09
N LEU A 91 5.02 -16.31 -3.80
CA LEU A 91 5.36 -17.45 -2.94
C LEU A 91 4.19 -18.42 -2.75
N ARG A 92 2.97 -17.92 -2.62
CA ARG A 92 1.77 -18.73 -2.36
C ARG A 92 1.17 -19.31 -3.63
N HIS A 93 1.10 -18.51 -4.70
CA HIS A 93 0.33 -18.86 -5.89
C HIS A 93 1.19 -19.12 -7.13
N ARG A 94 2.51 -18.81 -7.08
CA ARG A 94 3.46 -18.97 -8.20
C ARG A 94 4.80 -19.55 -7.74
N ALA A 95 4.78 -20.38 -6.69
CA ALA A 95 6.00 -20.95 -6.10
C ALA A 95 6.92 -21.58 -7.14
N GLY A 96 8.22 -21.22 -7.07
CA GLY A 96 9.26 -21.75 -7.95
C GLY A 96 9.27 -21.20 -9.39
N LYS A 97 8.36 -20.27 -9.74
CA LYS A 97 8.35 -19.59 -11.03
C LYS A 97 9.48 -18.58 -11.12
N GLU A 98 10.15 -18.53 -12.28
CA GLU A 98 11.19 -17.54 -12.56
C GLU A 98 10.59 -16.18 -12.87
N VAL A 99 11.12 -15.14 -12.20
CA VAL A 99 10.60 -13.77 -12.30
C VAL A 99 11.64 -12.84 -12.90
N TYR A 100 11.29 -12.14 -13.96
CA TYR A 100 12.05 -10.97 -14.41
C TYR A 100 11.48 -9.72 -13.72
N LEU A 101 12.27 -9.09 -12.84
CA LEU A 101 11.85 -7.93 -12.05
C LEU A 101 12.47 -6.64 -12.60
N VAL A 102 11.61 -5.70 -13.00
CA VAL A 102 11.98 -4.30 -13.24
C VAL A 102 11.77 -3.55 -11.92
N GLY A 103 12.83 -3.36 -11.17
CA GLY A 103 12.83 -2.77 -9.84
C GLY A 103 14.22 -2.32 -9.42
N THR A 104 14.31 -1.65 -8.26
CA THR A 104 15.59 -1.26 -7.67
C THR A 104 16.42 -2.46 -7.27
N ASP A 105 17.74 -2.28 -7.13
CA ASP A 105 18.63 -3.36 -6.65
C ASP A 105 18.21 -3.84 -5.26
N GLU A 106 17.73 -2.92 -4.41
CA GLU A 106 17.22 -3.23 -3.07
C GLU A 106 15.99 -4.14 -3.13
N LEU A 107 15.03 -3.87 -4.00
CA LEU A 107 13.86 -4.72 -4.20
C LEU A 107 14.26 -6.08 -4.78
N CYS A 108 15.15 -6.11 -5.76
CA CYS A 108 15.67 -7.36 -6.34
C CYS A 108 16.33 -8.23 -5.27
N GLU A 109 17.12 -7.64 -4.39
CA GLU A 109 17.76 -8.38 -3.29
C GLU A 109 16.72 -8.91 -2.29
N ASN A 110 15.66 -8.15 -2.01
CA ASN A 110 14.56 -8.60 -1.14
C ASN A 110 13.83 -9.82 -1.74
N PHE A 111 13.53 -9.79 -3.05
CA PHE A 111 12.97 -10.96 -3.75
C PHE A 111 13.86 -12.20 -3.63
N ARG A 112 15.18 -12.05 -3.82
CA ARG A 112 16.15 -13.16 -3.65
C ARG A 112 16.17 -13.71 -2.23
N LYS A 113 16.21 -12.82 -1.22
CA LYS A 113 16.19 -13.22 0.20
C LYS A 113 14.94 -14.00 0.57
N ARG A 114 13.79 -13.67 -0.06
CA ARG A 114 12.52 -14.38 0.11
C ARG A 114 12.49 -15.70 -0.69
N GLY A 115 13.53 -16.04 -1.44
CA GLY A 115 13.64 -17.29 -2.21
C GLY A 115 12.90 -17.27 -3.55
N ILE A 116 12.57 -16.09 -4.10
CA ILE A 116 11.97 -15.96 -5.43
C ILE A 116 13.08 -16.00 -6.47
N PRO A 117 13.06 -16.95 -7.44
CA PRO A 117 14.07 -17.03 -8.49
C PRO A 117 13.97 -15.83 -9.43
N LEU A 118 15.06 -15.07 -9.57
CA LEU A 118 15.11 -13.93 -10.49
C LEU A 118 15.88 -14.26 -11.76
N SER A 119 15.26 -13.98 -12.91
CA SER A 119 15.87 -13.99 -14.24
C SER A 119 16.73 -12.75 -14.46
N ASP A 120 17.84 -12.90 -15.19
CA ASP A 120 18.66 -11.78 -15.67
C ASP A 120 18.11 -11.13 -16.95
N GLY A 121 17.03 -11.69 -17.50
CA GLY A 121 16.38 -11.21 -18.72
C GLY A 121 17.06 -11.62 -20.02
N SER A 122 18.18 -12.36 -20.01
CA SER A 122 18.91 -12.78 -21.23
C SER A 122 18.17 -13.87 -22.01
N GLY A 123 17.34 -14.66 -21.33
CA GLY A 123 16.53 -15.74 -21.92
C GLY A 123 15.49 -15.23 -22.90
N LYS A 124 15.02 -16.13 -23.81
CA LYS A 124 13.91 -15.82 -24.73
C LYS A 124 12.56 -15.76 -24.03
N THR A 125 12.39 -16.50 -22.95
CA THR A 125 11.17 -16.63 -22.16
C THR A 125 11.49 -16.51 -20.68
N CYS A 126 10.49 -16.12 -19.89
CA CYS A 126 10.48 -16.14 -18.44
C CYS A 126 9.05 -16.50 -18.03
N ASP A 127 8.85 -17.04 -16.84
CA ASP A 127 7.49 -17.34 -16.38
C ASP A 127 6.68 -16.07 -16.12
N ILE A 128 7.28 -15.10 -15.41
CA ILE A 128 6.61 -13.90 -14.92
C ILE A 128 7.49 -12.66 -15.13
N VAL A 129 6.88 -11.56 -15.55
CA VAL A 129 7.49 -10.21 -15.51
C VAL A 129 6.77 -9.40 -14.46
N VAL A 130 7.53 -8.79 -13.56
CA VAL A 130 7.02 -7.84 -12.56
C VAL A 130 7.63 -6.46 -12.83
N THR A 131 6.77 -5.45 -13.00
CA THR A 131 7.21 -4.04 -12.98
C THR A 131 6.94 -3.43 -11.62
N SER A 132 7.85 -2.58 -11.17
CA SER A 132 7.80 -1.87 -9.90
C SER A 132 8.35 -0.46 -10.04
N PHE A 133 8.30 0.32 -8.95
CA PHE A 133 8.99 1.60 -8.89
C PHE A 133 10.51 1.37 -8.94
N ASP A 134 11.14 1.81 -10.03
CA ASP A 134 12.56 1.59 -10.29
C ASP A 134 13.27 2.90 -10.61
N THR A 135 13.95 3.48 -9.62
CA THR A 135 14.74 4.70 -9.77
C THR A 135 16.09 4.48 -10.47
N SER A 136 16.44 3.21 -10.75
CA SER A 136 17.62 2.79 -11.54
C SER A 136 17.26 2.30 -12.94
N LEU A 137 16.03 2.63 -13.41
CA LEU A 137 15.49 2.19 -14.69
C LEU A 137 16.41 2.59 -15.86
N ASN A 138 16.59 1.65 -16.78
CA ASN A 138 17.30 1.88 -18.05
C ASN A 138 16.55 1.21 -19.21
N TYR A 139 16.99 1.50 -20.44
CA TYR A 139 16.33 0.99 -21.64
C TYR A 139 16.38 -0.54 -21.75
N GLU A 140 17.48 -1.16 -21.32
CA GLU A 140 17.65 -2.61 -21.37
C GLU A 140 16.62 -3.33 -20.50
N LYS A 141 16.38 -2.83 -19.28
CA LYS A 141 15.32 -3.37 -18.39
C LYS A 141 13.95 -3.33 -19.07
N LEU A 142 13.61 -2.22 -19.73
CA LEU A 142 12.33 -2.04 -20.43
C LEU A 142 12.22 -2.95 -21.67
N ASP A 143 13.28 -3.05 -22.49
CA ASP A 143 13.30 -3.90 -23.67
C ASP A 143 13.11 -5.37 -23.30
N ASN A 144 13.86 -5.84 -22.29
CA ASN A 144 13.73 -7.19 -21.78
C ASN A 144 12.31 -7.48 -21.27
N ALA A 145 11.73 -6.58 -20.46
CA ALA A 145 10.36 -6.72 -19.97
C ALA A 145 9.36 -6.84 -21.13
N CYS A 146 9.40 -5.92 -22.10
CA CYS A 146 8.52 -5.92 -23.26
C CYS A 146 8.66 -7.20 -24.09
N ARG A 147 9.87 -7.66 -24.31
CA ARG A 147 10.15 -8.88 -25.06
C ARG A 147 9.61 -10.12 -24.36
N LEU A 148 9.85 -10.25 -23.06
CA LEU A 148 9.40 -11.39 -22.25
C LEU A 148 7.87 -11.43 -22.15
N VAL A 149 7.21 -10.28 -21.96
CA VAL A 149 5.73 -10.18 -21.95
C VAL A 149 5.14 -10.58 -23.29
N ARG A 150 5.72 -10.11 -24.43
CA ARG A 150 5.30 -10.52 -25.77
C ARG A 150 5.46 -12.02 -26.00
N ASN A 151 6.48 -12.62 -25.40
CA ASN A 151 6.76 -14.06 -25.51
C ASN A 151 5.95 -14.93 -24.53
N GLY A 152 4.95 -14.35 -23.85
CA GLY A 152 3.93 -15.09 -23.11
C GLY A 152 4.11 -15.10 -21.60
N ALA A 153 5.07 -14.37 -21.03
CA ALA A 153 5.20 -14.23 -19.58
C ALA A 153 3.89 -13.69 -18.96
N GLU A 154 3.55 -14.18 -17.76
CA GLU A 154 2.53 -13.53 -16.92
C GLU A 154 3.04 -12.13 -16.57
N TYR A 155 2.16 -11.12 -16.66
CA TYR A 155 2.57 -9.74 -16.43
C TYR A 155 1.91 -9.18 -15.18
N LEU A 156 2.72 -8.78 -14.21
CA LEU A 156 2.34 -8.24 -12.91
C LEU A 156 2.97 -6.86 -12.70
N SER A 157 2.36 -6.03 -11.85
CA SER A 157 2.92 -4.75 -11.41
C SER A 157 2.63 -4.54 -9.92
N THR A 158 3.63 -4.05 -9.17
CA THR A 158 3.51 -3.90 -7.72
C THR A 158 2.44 -2.90 -7.29
N HIS A 159 2.20 -1.85 -8.08
CA HIS A 159 1.15 -0.84 -7.82
C HIS A 159 0.89 0.02 -9.06
N PRO A 160 -0.26 0.72 -9.11
CA PRO A 160 -0.69 1.46 -10.28
C PRO A 160 -0.22 2.92 -10.33
N ASP A 161 0.41 3.45 -9.29
CA ASP A 161 0.67 4.88 -9.14
C ASP A 161 1.59 5.37 -10.27
N PHE A 162 1.14 6.41 -10.99
CA PHE A 162 1.90 6.99 -12.11
C PHE A 162 3.04 7.89 -11.66
N ASN A 163 2.88 8.51 -10.50
CA ASN A 163 3.82 9.49 -9.98
C ASN A 163 4.07 9.27 -8.48
N CYS A 164 5.33 9.39 -8.10
CA CYS A 164 5.76 9.48 -6.71
C CYS A 164 6.02 10.95 -6.35
N PRO A 165 5.38 11.52 -5.31
CA PRO A 165 5.67 12.88 -4.86
C PRO A 165 7.10 13.01 -4.34
N THR A 166 7.72 14.16 -4.61
CA THR A 166 9.03 14.56 -4.09
C THR A 166 8.98 16.02 -3.62
N GLU A 167 10.03 16.51 -2.95
CA GLU A 167 10.09 17.91 -2.52
C GLU A 167 10.01 18.89 -3.70
N ASP A 168 10.51 18.50 -4.88
CA ASP A 168 10.56 19.34 -6.08
C ASP A 168 9.42 19.05 -7.09
N GLY A 169 8.40 18.25 -6.71
CA GLY A 169 7.28 17.88 -7.59
C GLY A 169 7.03 16.39 -7.66
N PHE A 170 7.04 15.81 -8.86
CA PHE A 170 6.73 14.39 -9.06
C PHE A 170 7.78 13.71 -9.93
N ILE A 171 8.06 12.44 -9.64
CA ILE A 171 8.86 11.56 -10.50
C ILE A 171 8.01 10.37 -10.97
N PRO A 172 8.32 9.78 -12.17
CA PRO A 172 7.59 8.61 -12.66
C PRO A 172 7.69 7.43 -11.72
N ASP A 173 6.56 6.74 -11.51
CA ASP A 173 6.43 5.62 -10.61
C ASP A 173 6.05 4.32 -11.37
N SER A 174 5.75 3.25 -10.65
CA SER A 174 5.45 1.91 -11.18
C SER A 174 4.39 1.91 -12.28
N GLY A 175 3.32 2.69 -12.12
CA GLY A 175 2.25 2.81 -13.12
C GLY A 175 2.74 3.38 -14.45
N ALA A 176 3.66 4.36 -14.43
CA ALA A 176 4.27 4.90 -15.64
C ALA A 176 5.15 3.86 -16.35
N ILE A 177 5.93 3.08 -15.58
CA ILE A 177 6.72 1.97 -16.10
C ILE A 177 5.83 0.88 -16.70
N ALA A 178 4.76 0.52 -15.98
CA ALA A 178 3.78 -0.45 -16.44
C ALA A 178 3.07 0.01 -17.71
N ALA A 179 2.74 1.29 -17.83
CA ALA A 179 2.14 1.86 -19.03
C ALA A 179 3.06 1.77 -20.26
N PHE A 180 4.37 2.02 -20.07
CA PHE A 180 5.36 1.85 -21.15
C PHE A 180 5.37 0.40 -21.66
N VAL A 181 5.48 -0.59 -20.75
CA VAL A 181 5.49 -2.01 -21.12
C VAL A 181 4.16 -2.41 -21.76
N THR A 182 3.02 -1.96 -21.23
CA THR A 182 1.68 -2.18 -21.78
C THR A 182 1.57 -1.67 -23.22
N ALA A 183 2.01 -0.44 -23.45
CA ALA A 183 1.97 0.17 -24.80
C ALA A 183 2.82 -0.60 -25.81
N SER A 184 3.99 -1.11 -25.39
CA SER A 184 4.91 -1.84 -26.27
C SER A 184 4.53 -3.32 -26.45
N ALA A 185 4.07 -4.00 -25.39
CA ALA A 185 3.79 -5.43 -25.42
C ALA A 185 2.33 -5.79 -25.68
N GLY A 186 1.41 -4.83 -25.60
CA GLY A 186 -0.03 -5.04 -25.85
C GLY A 186 -0.74 -5.82 -24.73
N LYS A 187 -0.16 -5.89 -23.54
CA LYS A 187 -0.71 -6.65 -22.40
C LYS A 187 -0.70 -5.77 -21.14
N VAL A 188 -1.85 -5.71 -20.47
CA VAL A 188 -2.02 -4.99 -19.21
C VAL A 188 -1.59 -5.91 -18.05
N PRO A 189 -0.88 -5.43 -17.01
CA PRO A 189 -0.53 -6.25 -15.86
C PRO A 189 -1.73 -6.51 -14.95
N THR A 190 -1.64 -7.57 -14.16
CA THR A 190 -2.37 -7.64 -12.89
C THR A 190 -1.64 -6.74 -11.90
N TYR A 191 -2.36 -5.77 -11.35
CA TYR A 191 -1.81 -4.84 -10.38
C TYR A 191 -2.02 -5.34 -8.96
N PHE A 192 -0.97 -5.17 -8.17
CA PHE A 192 -1.03 -5.22 -6.70
C PHE A 192 -1.03 -3.78 -6.15
N GLY A 193 -1.00 -3.64 -4.84
CA GLY A 193 -1.11 -2.31 -4.23
C GLY A 193 -2.55 -1.77 -4.21
N LYS A 194 -2.78 -0.72 -3.44
CA LYS A 194 -4.07 -0.01 -3.40
C LYS A 194 -4.35 0.63 -4.77
N PRO A 195 -5.56 0.57 -5.31
CA PRO A 195 -6.81 0.06 -4.73
C PRO A 195 -7.19 -1.37 -5.17
N TYR A 196 -6.25 -2.22 -5.53
CA TYR A 196 -6.53 -3.51 -6.14
C TYR A 196 -6.84 -4.61 -5.11
N ARG A 197 -7.71 -5.54 -5.52
CA ARG A 197 -8.25 -6.64 -4.72
C ARG A 197 -7.16 -7.55 -4.15
N GLU A 198 -6.14 -7.79 -4.94
CA GLU A 198 -5.00 -8.64 -4.59
C GLU A 198 -4.31 -8.18 -3.30
N THR A 199 -4.31 -6.86 -3.04
CA THR A 199 -3.81 -6.31 -1.78
C THR A 199 -4.57 -6.84 -0.57
N VAL A 200 -5.90 -6.78 -0.62
CA VAL A 200 -6.75 -7.26 0.49
C VAL A 200 -6.61 -8.74 0.67
N GLU A 201 -6.63 -9.52 -0.42
CA GLU A 201 -6.49 -10.98 -0.38
C GLU A 201 -5.16 -11.40 0.26
N MET A 202 -4.05 -10.75 -0.12
CA MET A 202 -2.75 -11.08 0.47
C MET A 202 -2.63 -10.63 1.92
N ILE A 203 -3.26 -9.52 2.32
CA ILE A 203 -3.32 -9.11 3.72
C ILE A 203 -4.16 -10.14 4.53
N GLU A 204 -5.31 -10.59 4.02
CA GLU A 204 -6.10 -11.66 4.66
C GLU A 204 -5.28 -12.93 4.86
N GLU A 205 -4.61 -13.38 3.80
CA GLU A 205 -3.80 -14.60 3.84
C GLU A 205 -2.57 -14.49 4.77
N ALA A 206 -1.93 -13.31 4.81
CA ALA A 206 -0.76 -13.08 5.65
C ALA A 206 -1.12 -12.91 7.14
N THR A 207 -2.26 -12.29 7.42
CA THR A 207 -2.66 -11.94 8.80
C THR A 207 -3.60 -12.96 9.43
N GLY A 208 -4.33 -13.74 8.62
CA GLY A 208 -5.40 -14.62 9.06
C GLY A 208 -6.64 -13.89 9.58
N ILE A 209 -6.79 -12.59 9.25
CA ILE A 209 -7.94 -11.75 9.66
C ILE A 209 -8.81 -11.52 8.42
N ASP A 210 -10.11 -11.79 8.56
CA ASP A 210 -11.07 -11.55 7.48
C ASP A 210 -11.25 -10.06 7.20
N ARG A 211 -11.43 -9.69 5.92
CA ARG A 211 -11.60 -8.27 5.50
C ARG A 211 -12.72 -7.54 6.22
N GLY A 212 -13.77 -8.22 6.63
CA GLY A 212 -14.86 -7.66 7.44
C GLY A 212 -14.41 -7.16 8.82
N ASP A 213 -13.30 -7.71 9.34
CA ASP A 213 -12.68 -7.34 10.61
C ASP A 213 -11.53 -6.33 10.44
N MET A 214 -11.31 -5.82 9.22
CA MET A 214 -10.30 -4.82 8.90
C MET A 214 -10.88 -3.44 8.75
N CYS A 215 -10.06 -2.41 9.00
CA CYS A 215 -10.31 -1.05 8.57
C CYS A 215 -9.03 -0.45 7.98
N ILE A 216 -9.18 0.42 6.97
CA ILE A 216 -8.07 1.14 6.35
C ILE A 216 -8.23 2.63 6.56
N PHE A 217 -7.17 3.26 7.02
CA PHE A 217 -7.02 4.70 7.19
C PHE A 217 -6.13 5.24 6.09
N GLY A 218 -6.59 6.27 5.40
CA GLY A 218 -5.83 6.92 4.35
C GLY A 218 -6.35 8.32 4.07
N ASP A 219 -5.59 9.05 3.27
CA ASP A 219 -5.89 10.42 2.88
C ASP A 219 -6.34 10.54 1.42
N ARG A 220 -6.38 9.41 0.67
CA ARG A 220 -6.70 9.42 -0.77
C ARG A 220 -7.94 8.62 -1.09
N LEU A 221 -8.90 9.27 -1.78
CA LEU A 221 -10.13 8.62 -2.22
C LEU A 221 -9.87 7.49 -3.23
N TYR A 222 -8.96 7.71 -4.17
CA TYR A 222 -8.74 6.79 -5.31
C TYR A 222 -7.82 5.59 -5.00
N THR A 223 -7.15 5.56 -3.85
CA THR A 223 -6.32 4.44 -3.39
C THR A 223 -6.88 3.79 -2.13
N ASP A 224 -6.76 4.44 -0.98
CA ASP A 224 -7.11 3.89 0.34
C ASP A 224 -8.60 3.64 0.49
N ILE A 225 -9.38 4.68 0.20
CA ILE A 225 -10.83 4.60 0.32
C ILE A 225 -11.40 3.65 -0.74
N ALA A 226 -10.90 3.75 -1.98
CA ALA A 226 -11.29 2.83 -3.05
C ALA A 226 -10.95 1.37 -2.72
N LEU A 227 -9.82 1.09 -2.05
CA LEU A 227 -9.50 -0.26 -1.57
C LEU A 227 -10.57 -0.76 -0.62
N GLY A 228 -10.90 0.03 0.40
CA GLY A 228 -11.90 -0.33 1.40
C GLY A 228 -13.28 -0.57 0.77
N LYS A 229 -13.78 0.43 0.04
CA LYS A 229 -15.12 0.42 -0.56
C LYS A 229 -15.35 -0.70 -1.55
N ARG A 230 -14.35 -0.97 -2.40
CA ARG A 230 -14.49 -1.97 -3.48
C ARG A 230 -14.34 -3.41 -2.99
N HIS A 231 -13.68 -3.61 -1.84
CA HIS A 231 -13.29 -4.95 -1.41
C HIS A 231 -13.77 -5.32 0.00
N GLY A 232 -14.67 -4.54 0.58
CA GLY A 232 -15.34 -4.90 1.84
C GLY A 232 -14.49 -4.70 3.10
N VAL A 233 -13.50 -3.83 3.04
CA VAL A 233 -12.74 -3.33 4.20
C VAL A 233 -13.34 -1.99 4.62
N CYS A 234 -13.55 -1.77 5.92
CA CYS A 234 -14.06 -0.49 6.42
C CYS A 234 -13.08 0.65 6.09
N SER A 235 -13.55 1.69 5.43
CA SER A 235 -12.72 2.81 4.96
C SER A 235 -12.87 4.05 5.82
N VAL A 236 -11.74 4.61 6.25
CA VAL A 236 -11.67 5.82 7.10
C VAL A 236 -10.79 6.84 6.40
N LEU A 237 -11.39 7.92 5.92
CA LEU A 237 -10.69 9.04 5.31
C LEU A 237 -10.26 10.02 6.41
N VAL A 238 -8.99 10.43 6.35
CA VAL A 238 -8.46 11.56 7.12
C VAL A 238 -8.07 12.71 6.19
N LEU A 239 -8.40 13.94 6.58
CA LEU A 239 -8.14 15.13 5.77
C LEU A 239 -6.81 15.81 6.11
N SER A 240 -5.86 15.03 6.65
CA SER A 240 -4.51 15.50 7.00
C SER A 240 -3.53 15.49 5.83
N GLY A 241 -3.94 14.94 4.68
CA GLY A 241 -3.09 14.76 3.50
C GLY A 241 -3.69 15.40 2.24
N GLU A 242 -3.90 14.60 1.18
CA GLU A 242 -4.21 15.06 -0.18
C GLU A 242 -5.69 15.48 -0.35
N THR A 243 -6.63 14.69 0.17
CA THR A 243 -8.07 14.90 -0.04
C THR A 243 -8.58 16.11 0.75
N THR A 244 -9.30 17.00 0.07
CA THR A 244 -9.96 18.17 0.66
C THR A 244 -11.43 17.91 0.97
N GLU A 245 -12.06 18.80 1.78
CA GLU A 245 -13.51 18.77 2.03
C GLU A 245 -14.34 18.90 0.74
N GLU A 246 -13.83 19.63 -0.25
CA GLU A 246 -14.48 19.78 -1.56
C GLU A 246 -14.47 18.46 -2.33
N ASP A 247 -13.35 17.72 -2.31
CA ASP A 247 -13.23 16.40 -2.94
C ASP A 247 -14.22 15.40 -2.33
N VAL A 248 -14.34 15.39 -0.99
CA VAL A 248 -15.32 14.54 -0.29
C VAL A 248 -16.75 14.86 -0.72
N THR A 249 -17.09 16.15 -0.83
CA THR A 249 -18.43 16.60 -1.23
C THR A 249 -18.76 16.19 -2.66
N ASN A 250 -17.77 16.27 -3.55
CA ASN A 250 -17.90 15.95 -4.99
C ASN A 250 -17.75 14.46 -5.29
N ALA A 251 -17.30 13.65 -4.32
CA ALA A 251 -17.09 12.22 -4.52
C ALA A 251 -18.41 11.51 -4.88
N ALA A 252 -18.34 10.62 -5.87
CA ALA A 252 -19.45 9.72 -6.18
C ALA A 252 -19.75 8.81 -4.98
N GLU A 253 -21.00 8.39 -4.80
CA GLU A 253 -21.42 7.57 -3.65
C GLU A 253 -20.56 6.31 -3.49
N ALA A 254 -20.16 5.69 -4.59
CA ALA A 254 -19.32 4.50 -4.59
C ALA A 254 -17.87 4.74 -4.10
N ASP A 255 -17.42 5.99 -4.12
CA ASP A 255 -16.05 6.38 -3.73
C ASP A 255 -16.01 7.13 -2.39
N ARG A 256 -17.17 7.29 -1.71
CA ARG A 256 -17.24 7.91 -0.38
C ARG A 256 -16.76 6.96 0.69
N ALA A 257 -15.91 7.45 1.59
CA ALA A 257 -15.47 6.72 2.76
C ALA A 257 -16.63 6.34 3.69
N ASP A 258 -16.47 5.25 4.45
CA ASP A 258 -17.44 4.90 5.49
C ASP A 258 -17.38 5.88 6.66
N TYR A 259 -16.18 6.39 6.95
CA TYR A 259 -15.94 7.43 7.97
C TYR A 259 -15.06 8.54 7.40
N VAL A 260 -15.32 9.78 7.81
CA VAL A 260 -14.49 10.95 7.46
C VAL A 260 -14.14 11.70 8.73
N PHE A 261 -12.86 11.94 8.95
CA PHE A 261 -12.36 12.71 10.10
C PHE A 261 -11.35 13.77 9.64
N PRO A 262 -11.21 14.88 10.34
CA PRO A 262 -10.17 15.87 10.06
C PRO A 262 -8.77 15.27 10.16
N SER A 263 -8.53 14.43 11.19
CA SER A 263 -7.25 13.73 11.39
C SER A 263 -7.44 12.49 12.29
N LEU A 264 -6.37 11.76 12.53
CA LEU A 264 -6.37 10.65 13.50
C LEU A 264 -6.58 11.11 14.95
N ALA A 265 -6.45 12.41 15.26
CA ALA A 265 -6.75 12.95 16.59
C ALA A 265 -8.23 12.80 16.94
N GLU A 266 -9.11 13.15 15.99
CA GLU A 266 -10.57 13.05 16.18
C GLU A 266 -11.04 11.59 16.14
N VAL A 267 -10.32 10.71 15.41
CA VAL A 267 -10.57 9.26 15.48
C VAL A 267 -10.25 8.73 16.87
N ASP A 268 -9.08 9.09 17.42
CA ASP A 268 -8.63 8.68 18.75
C ASP A 268 -9.63 9.13 19.83
N GLU A 269 -10.04 10.38 19.78
CA GLU A 269 -11.06 10.92 20.70
C GLU A 269 -12.40 10.18 20.57
N ALA A 270 -12.89 9.95 19.35
CA ALA A 270 -14.12 9.22 19.13
C ALA A 270 -14.06 7.76 19.60
N MET A 271 -12.91 7.11 19.46
CA MET A 271 -12.73 5.71 19.86
C MET A 271 -12.43 5.53 21.34
N PHE A 272 -11.67 6.45 21.96
CA PHE A 272 -11.10 6.26 23.28
C PHE A 272 -11.38 7.41 24.27
N GLY A 273 -11.96 8.57 23.81
CA GLY A 273 -12.00 9.85 24.52
C GLY A 273 -12.79 9.94 25.83
N GLU A 274 -13.70 9.00 26.15
CA GLU A 274 -14.52 9.09 27.37
C GLU A 274 -14.24 8.00 28.42
N ASN A 275 -13.36 7.03 28.21
CA ASN A 275 -13.22 5.85 29.09
C ASN A 275 -11.78 5.42 29.44
N TYR A 276 -10.77 6.16 29.07
CA TYR A 276 -9.41 5.88 29.53
C TYR A 276 -8.93 6.94 30.52
N GLY A 277 -9.57 6.96 31.70
CA GLY A 277 -8.92 7.49 32.89
C GLY A 277 -7.74 6.58 33.23
N ILE A 278 -6.53 7.08 32.99
CA ILE A 278 -5.30 6.55 33.59
C ILE A 278 -5.29 6.95 35.06
#